data_4f9907ed8f0cea4f806a511b1ed3ad26
#
_entry.id   4f9907ed8f0cea4f806a511b1ed3ad26
#
_cell.length_a   1.000
_cell.length_b   1.000
_cell.length_c   1.000
_cell.angle_alpha   90.00
_cell.angle_beta   90.00
_cell.angle_gamma   90.00
#
_symmetry.space_group_name_H-M   'P 1'
#
loop_
_entity.id
_entity.type
_entity.pdbx_description
1 polymer ?
#
loop_
_entity_poly.entity_id
_entity_poly.type
_entity_poly.pdbx_seq_one_letter_code
_entity_poly.pdbx_strand_id
1 'polypeptide(L)'
;MSDNNIKYFVIDADSGEVIIDVYDNQSLSVIEKKKTDYLNATIELNKKKSFVKCYCLPCLELVNVDLTPFESKILLVMVSNLGYGIYNGIVIKKCNNRFMDFMTSKDIIEIVKCEDSTFKRAIIKFIELEILQTKRKGNKHSYILNPFLFAKEKRIPKTLFEMFRNSKYNYLNE
;
A
#
# COMPACT_ATOMS: atom_id res chain seq x y z
N MET A 1 9.29 -17.72 40.31
CA MET A 1 9.76 -16.33 40.28
C MET A 1 11.03 -16.38 39.46
N SER A 2 11.02 -15.83 38.26
CA SER A 2 12.23 -15.75 37.43
C SER A 2 13.07 -14.59 37.96
N ASP A 3 14.25 -14.91 38.53
CA ASP A 3 15.23 -13.91 38.90
C ASP A 3 15.64 -13.18 37.62
N ASN A 4 15.10 -11.94 37.41
CA ASN A 4 15.55 -11.06 36.37
C ASN A 4 16.92 -10.51 36.78
N ASN A 5 18.00 -11.18 36.41
CA ASN A 5 19.33 -10.71 36.65
C ASN A 5 19.63 -9.53 35.72
N ILE A 6 20.17 -8.45 36.31
CA ILE A 6 20.65 -7.28 35.54
C ILE A 6 21.94 -7.69 34.83
N LYS A 7 21.96 -7.54 33.52
CA LYS A 7 23.09 -7.92 32.67
C LYS A 7 24.13 -6.81 32.56
N TYR A 8 23.68 -5.57 32.39
CA TYR A 8 24.52 -4.37 32.36
C TYR A 8 23.66 -3.10 32.57
N PHE A 9 24.36 -2.00 32.87
CA PHE A 9 23.78 -0.68 33.09
C PHE A 9 24.15 0.24 31.94
N VAL A 10 23.21 1.15 31.58
CA VAL A 10 23.53 2.32 30.76
C VAL A 10 23.68 3.49 31.70
N ILE A 11 24.87 4.12 31.68
CA ILE A 11 25.26 5.20 32.58
C ILE A 11 25.40 6.48 31.76
N ASP A 12 24.91 7.59 32.27
CA ASP A 12 25.19 8.90 31.72
C ASP A 12 26.68 9.23 31.92
N ALA A 13 27.36 9.58 30.84
CA ALA A 13 28.81 9.78 30.87
C ALA A 13 29.22 11.04 31.62
N ASP A 14 28.33 12.02 31.74
CA ASP A 14 28.65 13.31 32.38
C ASP A 14 28.27 13.30 33.86
N SER A 15 27.13 12.71 34.23
CA SER A 15 26.63 12.67 35.60
C SER A 15 27.02 11.40 36.35
N GLY A 16 27.34 10.32 35.66
CA GLY A 16 27.61 9.00 36.24
C GLY A 16 26.36 8.29 36.77
N GLU A 17 25.17 8.82 36.51
CA GLU A 17 23.92 8.23 36.96
C GLU A 17 23.48 7.07 36.04
N VAL A 18 22.88 6.02 36.62
CA VAL A 18 22.31 4.90 35.86
C VAL A 18 21.00 5.37 35.22
N ILE A 19 20.99 5.38 33.86
CA ILE A 19 19.83 5.77 33.10
C ILE A 19 18.86 4.58 32.88
N ILE A 20 19.42 3.40 32.61
CA ILE A 20 18.63 2.19 32.27
C ILE A 20 19.35 0.96 32.81
N ASP A 21 18.59 0.06 33.45
CA ASP A 21 18.97 -1.32 33.76
C ASP A 21 18.60 -2.24 32.61
N VAL A 22 19.54 -3.04 32.09
CA VAL A 22 19.30 -3.99 31.02
C VAL A 22 19.37 -5.40 31.58
N TYR A 23 18.27 -6.14 31.46
CA TYR A 23 18.12 -7.49 31.96
C TYR A 23 18.51 -8.54 30.91
N ASP A 24 18.73 -9.79 31.33
CA ASP A 24 19.18 -10.90 30.48
C ASP A 24 18.27 -11.15 29.25
N ASN A 25 16.98 -10.85 29.36
CA ASN A 25 15.99 -11.00 28.29
C ASN A 25 15.87 -9.77 27.38
N GLN A 26 16.71 -8.75 27.57
CA GLN A 26 16.69 -7.49 26.83
C GLN A 26 18.00 -7.30 26.03
N SER A 27 17.90 -6.58 24.93
CA SER A 27 19.06 -6.12 24.14
C SER A 27 18.98 -4.63 23.90
N LEU A 28 20.12 -3.97 23.99
CA LEU A 28 20.27 -2.55 23.68
C LEU A 28 20.78 -2.40 22.26
N SER A 29 20.13 -1.57 21.45
CA SER A 29 20.64 -1.15 20.16
C SER A 29 20.88 0.36 20.16
N VAL A 30 22.09 0.78 19.85
CA VAL A 30 22.41 2.18 19.64
C VAL A 30 22.03 2.54 18.21
N ILE A 31 21.04 3.40 18.05
CA ILE A 31 20.67 3.96 16.75
C ILE A 31 21.26 5.37 16.68
N GLU A 32 22.33 5.53 15.92
CA GLU A 32 22.79 6.86 15.55
C GLU A 32 21.72 7.57 14.74
N LYS A 33 21.15 8.62 15.31
CA LYS A 33 20.33 9.56 14.54
C LYS A 33 21.26 10.39 13.66
N LYS A 34 21.58 9.90 12.46
CA LYS A 34 22.18 10.74 11.44
C LYS A 34 21.24 11.90 11.19
N LYS A 35 21.56 13.09 11.69
CA LYS A 35 20.95 14.33 11.25
C LYS A 35 21.34 14.52 9.78
N THR A 36 20.49 14.08 8.90
CA THR A 36 20.64 14.40 7.48
C THR A 36 20.16 15.83 7.31
N ASP A 37 21.07 16.75 7.02
CA ASP A 37 20.78 18.19 6.90
C ASP A 37 19.72 18.51 5.85
N TYR A 38 19.52 17.63 4.87
CA TYR A 38 18.45 17.80 3.89
C TYR A 38 17.03 17.61 4.49
N LEU A 39 16.87 16.89 5.60
CA LEU A 39 15.58 16.76 6.27
C LEU A 39 15.11 18.07 6.90
N ASN A 40 16.04 18.97 7.24
CA ASN A 40 15.71 20.28 7.76
C ASN A 40 15.22 21.24 6.67
N ALA A 41 15.49 20.94 5.39
CA ALA A 41 15.06 21.72 4.24
C ALA A 41 13.75 21.19 3.59
N THR A 42 13.20 20.07 4.06
CA THR A 42 12.00 19.46 3.50
C THR A 42 10.75 19.93 4.24
N ILE A 43 9.73 20.32 3.47
CA ILE A 43 8.39 20.64 3.99
C ILE A 43 7.68 19.31 4.28
N GLU A 44 7.25 19.12 5.53
CA GLU A 44 6.47 17.94 5.93
C GLU A 44 5.11 17.96 5.21
N LEU A 45 4.89 17.02 4.29
CA LEU A 45 3.58 16.83 3.68
C LEU A 45 2.58 16.44 4.77
N ASN A 46 1.39 17.02 4.72
CA ASN A 46 0.36 16.83 5.73
C ASN A 46 0.17 15.35 6.09
N LYS A 47 0.47 14.98 7.34
CA LYS A 47 0.43 13.60 7.89
C LYS A 47 -0.93 12.91 7.75
N LYS A 48 -2.00 13.68 7.52
CA LYS A 48 -3.37 13.14 7.34
C LYS A 48 -3.66 12.63 5.93
N LYS A 49 -2.79 12.88 4.94
CA LYS A 49 -3.00 12.40 3.57
C LYS A 49 -2.45 10.99 3.41
N SER A 50 -3.30 10.07 3.03
CA SER A 50 -2.90 8.72 2.64
C SER A 50 -2.19 8.75 1.28
N PHE A 51 -1.21 7.88 1.09
CA PHE A 51 -0.51 7.69 -0.17
C PHE A 51 -0.61 6.24 -0.65
N VAL A 52 -0.41 6.03 -1.94
CA VAL A 52 -0.28 4.71 -2.56
C VAL A 52 1.16 4.58 -3.04
N LYS A 53 1.76 3.42 -2.81
CA LYS A 53 3.07 3.07 -3.35
C LYS A 53 2.89 2.56 -4.77
N CYS A 54 3.64 3.14 -5.69
CA CYS A 54 3.83 2.62 -7.04
C CYS A 54 5.25 2.03 -7.11
N TYR A 55 5.35 0.77 -7.46
CA TYR A 55 6.65 0.12 -7.57
C TYR A 55 7.29 0.48 -8.90
N CYS A 56 8.48 1.10 -8.86
CA CYS A 56 9.09 1.76 -10.02
C CYS A 56 9.30 0.80 -11.21
N LEU A 57 9.92 -0.35 -11.01
CA LEU A 57 10.21 -1.27 -12.11
C LEU A 57 8.95 -1.82 -12.78
N PRO A 58 8.00 -2.44 -12.06
CA PRO A 58 6.75 -2.91 -12.67
C PRO A 58 5.93 -1.77 -13.29
N CYS A 59 5.93 -0.56 -12.70
CA CYS A 59 5.22 0.57 -13.27
C CYS A 59 5.86 1.12 -14.55
N LEU A 60 7.18 0.96 -14.74
CA LEU A 60 7.82 1.31 -16.01
C LEU A 60 7.33 0.44 -17.18
N GLU A 61 6.98 -0.81 -16.93
CA GLU A 61 6.37 -1.66 -17.95
C GLU A 61 4.98 -1.14 -18.37
N LEU A 62 4.23 -0.53 -17.43
CA LEU A 62 2.94 0.11 -17.75
C LEU A 62 3.08 1.36 -18.63
N VAL A 63 4.24 2.05 -18.59
CA VAL A 63 4.49 3.23 -19.46
C VAL A 63 4.49 2.82 -20.93
N ASN A 64 4.91 1.58 -21.23
CA ASN A 64 4.92 1.04 -22.59
C ASN A 64 3.55 0.54 -23.06
N VAL A 65 2.53 0.60 -22.19
CA VAL A 65 1.16 0.23 -22.54
C VAL A 65 0.39 1.45 -22.98
N ASP A 66 -0.09 1.47 -24.20
CA ASP A 66 -0.96 2.54 -24.73
C ASP A 66 -2.31 2.50 -24.02
N LEU A 67 -2.44 3.29 -22.96
CA LEU A 67 -3.71 3.56 -22.28
C LEU A 67 -4.36 4.81 -22.89
N THR A 68 -5.62 4.69 -23.26
CA THR A 68 -6.42 5.84 -23.64
C THR A 68 -6.60 6.79 -22.45
N PRO A 69 -6.94 8.09 -22.70
CA PRO A 69 -7.17 9.05 -21.62
C PRO A 69 -8.24 8.59 -20.59
N PHE A 70 -9.29 7.89 -21.06
CA PHE A 70 -10.31 7.35 -20.15
C PHE A 70 -9.81 6.16 -19.35
N GLU A 71 -9.05 5.24 -19.95
CA GLU A 71 -8.41 4.12 -19.24
C GLU A 71 -7.47 4.64 -18.15
N SER A 72 -6.64 5.63 -18.46
CA SER A 72 -5.75 6.26 -17.49
C SER A 72 -6.53 6.90 -16.34
N LYS A 73 -7.63 7.61 -16.62
CA LYS A 73 -8.48 8.19 -15.57
C LYS A 73 -9.14 7.12 -14.70
N ILE A 74 -9.65 6.03 -15.30
CA ILE A 74 -10.25 4.91 -14.57
C ILE A 74 -9.21 4.29 -13.63
N LEU A 75 -8.01 4.00 -14.14
CA LEU A 75 -6.93 3.45 -13.33
C LEU A 75 -6.55 4.38 -12.18
N LEU A 76 -6.42 5.68 -12.45
CA LEU A 76 -6.08 6.67 -11.41
C LEU A 76 -7.15 6.76 -10.32
N VAL A 77 -8.43 6.71 -10.67
CA VAL A 77 -9.54 6.66 -9.71
C VAL A 77 -9.46 5.39 -8.86
N MET A 78 -9.18 4.23 -9.45
CA MET A 78 -9.02 2.98 -8.71
C MET A 78 -7.84 3.04 -7.75
N VAL A 79 -6.66 3.47 -8.22
CA VAL A 79 -5.45 3.59 -7.40
C VAL A 79 -5.66 4.56 -6.23
N SER A 80 -6.28 5.72 -6.47
CA SER A 80 -6.54 6.71 -5.40
C SER A 80 -7.52 6.22 -4.33
N ASN A 81 -8.38 5.26 -4.68
CA ASN A 81 -9.36 4.66 -3.79
C ASN A 81 -8.97 3.25 -3.30
N LEU A 82 -7.69 2.91 -3.39
CA LEU A 82 -7.18 1.65 -2.86
C LEU A 82 -7.38 1.56 -1.35
N GLY A 83 -7.83 0.40 -0.87
CA GLY A 83 -8.05 0.12 0.55
C GLY A 83 -6.76 -0.11 1.33
N TYR A 84 -6.88 -0.22 2.64
CA TYR A 84 -5.79 -0.52 3.57
C TYR A 84 -6.22 -1.60 4.58
N GLY A 85 -5.28 -2.15 5.33
CA GLY A 85 -5.54 -3.24 6.27
C GLY A 85 -6.07 -4.49 5.57
N ILE A 86 -7.20 -5.00 6.05
CA ILE A 86 -7.88 -6.17 5.48
C ILE A 86 -8.42 -5.92 4.06
N TYR A 87 -8.55 -4.65 3.65
CA TYR A 87 -8.98 -4.23 2.31
C TYR A 87 -7.81 -3.86 1.39
N ASN A 88 -6.56 -4.13 1.80
CA ASN A 88 -5.40 -3.82 0.98
C ASN A 88 -5.51 -4.50 -0.40
N GLY A 89 -5.29 -3.73 -1.45
CA GLY A 89 -5.46 -4.18 -2.84
C GLY A 89 -6.89 -4.03 -3.40
N ILE A 90 -7.90 -3.85 -2.56
CA ILE A 90 -9.30 -3.71 -3.00
C ILE A 90 -9.65 -2.24 -3.19
N VAL A 91 -10.36 -1.92 -4.27
CA VAL A 91 -10.87 -0.57 -4.53
C VAL A 91 -12.13 -0.32 -3.69
N ILE A 92 -12.07 0.68 -2.80
CA ILE A 92 -13.12 0.98 -1.82
C ILE A 92 -13.65 2.39 -1.97
N LYS A 93 -14.90 2.59 -1.62
CA LYS A 93 -15.52 3.91 -1.49
C LYS A 93 -15.20 4.47 -0.10
N LYS A 94 -14.62 5.66 -0.06
CA LYS A 94 -14.38 6.35 1.22
C LYS A 94 -15.72 6.88 1.73
N CYS A 95 -16.31 6.19 2.69
CA CYS A 95 -17.48 6.66 3.42
C CYS A 95 -17.03 7.34 4.71
N ASN A 96 -17.69 8.45 5.08
CA ASN A 96 -17.41 9.20 6.32
C ASN A 96 -17.73 8.41 7.60
N ASN A 97 -18.47 7.32 7.48
CA ASN A 97 -18.83 6.42 8.58
C ASN A 97 -18.05 5.10 8.46
N ARG A 98 -17.67 4.55 9.59
CA ARG A 98 -16.80 3.39 9.88
C ARG A 98 -16.94 2.14 9.01
N PHE A 99 -17.85 2.10 8.05
CA PHE A 99 -18.03 0.99 7.11
C PHE A 99 -17.46 1.38 5.74
N MET A 100 -16.40 0.70 5.33
CA MET A 100 -15.88 0.81 3.98
C MET A 100 -16.78 -0.03 3.06
N ASP A 101 -17.36 0.58 2.03
CA ASP A 101 -18.06 -0.13 0.98
C ASP A 101 -17.15 -0.33 -0.24
N PHE A 102 -17.41 -1.35 -1.03
CA PHE A 102 -16.69 -1.58 -2.28
C PHE A 102 -17.13 -0.56 -3.33
N MET A 103 -16.16 0.00 -4.03
CA MET A 103 -16.45 0.90 -5.12
C MET A 103 -17.07 0.11 -6.29
N THR A 104 -18.22 0.53 -6.76
CA THR A 104 -18.93 -0.12 -7.86
C THR A 104 -18.53 0.47 -9.22
N SER A 105 -18.91 -0.21 -10.32
CA SER A 105 -18.75 0.34 -11.66
C SER A 105 -19.45 1.69 -11.83
N LYS A 106 -20.64 1.84 -11.26
CA LYS A 106 -21.40 3.10 -11.31
C LYS A 106 -20.66 4.25 -10.65
N ASP A 107 -20.06 4.00 -9.46
CA ASP A 107 -19.27 5.02 -8.76
C ASP A 107 -18.09 5.50 -9.60
N ILE A 108 -17.37 4.58 -10.26
CA ILE A 108 -16.20 4.93 -11.08
C ILE A 108 -16.63 5.66 -12.35
N ILE A 109 -17.68 5.19 -13.03
CA ILE A 109 -18.24 5.81 -14.24
C ILE A 109 -18.69 7.24 -13.96
N GLU A 110 -19.35 7.47 -12.82
CA GLU A 110 -19.80 8.79 -12.41
C GLU A 110 -18.62 9.77 -12.17
N ILE A 111 -17.55 9.30 -11.51
CA ILE A 111 -16.35 10.10 -11.25
C ILE A 111 -15.60 10.43 -12.54
N VAL A 112 -15.41 9.42 -13.40
CA VAL A 112 -14.64 9.56 -14.66
C VAL A 112 -15.46 10.27 -15.75
N LYS A 113 -16.78 10.23 -15.63
CA LYS A 113 -17.75 10.73 -16.65
C LYS A 113 -17.55 10.05 -17.99
N CYS A 114 -17.51 8.71 -18.00
CA CYS A 114 -17.41 7.90 -19.21
C CYS A 114 -18.65 7.05 -19.41
N GLU A 115 -18.80 6.48 -20.60
CA GLU A 115 -19.84 5.51 -20.89
C GLU A 115 -19.55 4.14 -20.28
N ASP A 116 -20.60 3.37 -19.97
CA ASP A 116 -20.52 2.01 -19.44
C ASP A 116 -19.73 1.06 -20.38
N SER A 117 -19.89 1.23 -21.68
CA SER A 117 -19.15 0.48 -22.71
C SER A 117 -17.64 0.75 -22.65
N THR A 118 -17.25 2.00 -22.45
CA THR A 118 -15.85 2.44 -22.30
C THR A 118 -15.25 1.88 -21.03
N PHE A 119 -16.00 1.94 -19.92
CA PHE A 119 -15.58 1.35 -18.65
C PHE A 119 -15.38 -0.17 -18.78
N LYS A 120 -16.33 -0.90 -19.36
CA LYS A 120 -16.22 -2.37 -19.53
C LYS A 120 -15.00 -2.75 -20.36
N ARG A 121 -14.74 -2.05 -21.47
CA ARG A 121 -13.53 -2.30 -22.29
C ARG A 121 -12.25 -2.05 -21.50
N ALA A 122 -12.20 -0.98 -20.72
CA ALA A 122 -11.04 -0.68 -19.86
C ALA A 122 -10.81 -1.80 -18.84
N ILE A 123 -11.85 -2.30 -18.18
CA ILE A 123 -11.74 -3.40 -17.21
C ILE A 123 -11.21 -4.67 -17.86
N ILE A 124 -11.72 -5.06 -19.04
CA ILE A 124 -11.24 -6.23 -19.77
C ILE A 124 -9.75 -6.07 -20.09
N LYS A 125 -9.35 -4.93 -20.65
CA LYS A 125 -7.96 -4.62 -20.96
C LYS A 125 -7.06 -4.67 -19.71
N PHE A 126 -7.51 -4.14 -18.58
CA PHE A 126 -6.73 -4.18 -17.32
C PHE A 126 -6.57 -5.59 -16.77
N ILE A 127 -7.56 -6.48 -16.97
CA ILE A 127 -7.45 -7.88 -16.60
C ILE A 127 -6.44 -8.60 -17.50
N GLU A 128 -6.50 -8.39 -18.82
CA GLU A 128 -5.57 -8.95 -19.81
C GLU A 128 -4.12 -8.49 -19.55
N LEU A 129 -3.96 -7.25 -19.10
CA LEU A 129 -2.67 -6.66 -18.73
C LEU A 129 -2.22 -7.05 -17.30
N GLU A 130 -2.98 -7.86 -16.59
CA GLU A 130 -2.72 -8.27 -15.19
C GLU A 130 -2.62 -7.09 -14.20
N ILE A 131 -3.20 -5.94 -14.54
CA ILE A 131 -3.25 -4.75 -13.68
C ILE A 131 -4.24 -4.95 -12.54
N LEU A 132 -5.36 -5.63 -12.81
CA LEU A 132 -6.40 -5.93 -11.83
C LEU A 132 -7.03 -7.29 -12.04
N GLN A 133 -7.69 -7.76 -11.00
CA GLN A 133 -8.65 -8.85 -11.06
C GLN A 133 -10.00 -8.40 -10.52
N THR A 134 -11.07 -9.11 -10.89
CA THR A 134 -12.41 -8.88 -10.37
C THR A 134 -12.88 -10.08 -9.57
N LYS A 135 -13.51 -9.82 -8.42
CA LYS A 135 -14.15 -10.86 -7.61
C LYS A 135 -15.64 -10.53 -7.47
N ARG A 136 -16.49 -11.49 -7.80
CA ARG A 136 -17.94 -11.35 -7.67
C ARG A 136 -18.39 -11.88 -6.31
N LYS A 137 -19.21 -11.07 -5.61
CA LYS A 137 -19.93 -11.52 -4.41
C LYS A 137 -21.41 -11.13 -4.58
N GLY A 138 -22.25 -12.12 -4.87
CA GLY A 138 -23.65 -11.85 -5.28
C GLY A 138 -23.71 -11.02 -6.57
N ASN A 139 -24.42 -9.91 -6.52
CA ASN A 139 -24.57 -8.98 -7.66
C ASN A 139 -23.51 -7.86 -7.68
N LYS A 140 -22.57 -7.83 -6.71
CA LYS A 140 -21.53 -6.82 -6.63
C LYS A 140 -20.21 -7.37 -7.14
N HIS A 141 -19.48 -6.55 -7.93
CA HIS A 141 -18.12 -6.81 -8.32
C HIS A 141 -17.18 -5.98 -7.46
N SER A 142 -16.12 -6.61 -6.97
CA SER A 142 -15.01 -5.95 -6.30
C SER A 142 -13.83 -5.90 -7.27
N TYR A 143 -13.18 -4.75 -7.40
CA TYR A 143 -11.99 -4.54 -8.20
C TYR A 143 -10.77 -4.68 -7.29
N ILE A 144 -9.82 -5.51 -7.67
CA ILE A 144 -8.63 -5.84 -6.89
C ILE A 144 -7.41 -5.51 -7.74
N LEU A 145 -6.66 -4.48 -7.35
CA LEU A 145 -5.45 -4.08 -8.06
C LEU A 145 -4.28 -5.01 -7.74
N ASN A 146 -3.42 -5.19 -8.73
CA ASN A 146 -2.20 -5.97 -8.58
C ASN A 146 -1.28 -5.34 -7.52
N PRO A 147 -0.95 -6.05 -6.43
CA PRO A 147 -0.17 -5.50 -5.33
C PRO A 147 1.31 -5.28 -5.70
N PHE A 148 1.79 -5.91 -6.77
CA PHE A 148 3.15 -5.69 -7.28
C PHE A 148 3.27 -4.40 -8.09
N LEU A 149 2.14 -3.81 -8.51
CA LEU A 149 2.08 -2.50 -9.14
C LEU A 149 1.73 -1.40 -8.13
N PHE A 150 0.67 -1.63 -7.35
CA PHE A 150 0.08 -0.63 -6.45
C PHE A 150 -0.23 -1.23 -5.09
N ALA A 151 0.36 -0.69 -4.04
CA ALA A 151 0.04 -1.10 -2.68
C ALA A 151 0.00 0.10 -1.73
N LYS A 152 -0.87 0.05 -0.73
CA LYS A 152 -0.94 1.07 0.32
C LYS A 152 -0.03 0.75 1.49
N GLU A 153 0.27 -0.52 1.70
CA GLU A 153 1.03 -1.02 2.84
C GLU A 153 2.26 -1.80 2.41
N LYS A 154 3.20 -1.97 3.35
CA LYS A 154 4.42 -2.78 3.12
C LYS A 154 4.13 -4.28 3.08
N ARG A 155 3.05 -4.70 3.77
CA ARG A 155 2.64 -6.10 3.86
C ARG A 155 1.34 -6.30 3.09
N ILE A 156 1.25 -7.36 2.32
CA ILE A 156 0.05 -7.75 1.59
C ILE A 156 -0.52 -9.04 2.18
N PRO A 157 -1.86 -9.20 2.21
CA PRO A 157 -2.50 -10.43 2.62
C PRO A 157 -2.04 -11.61 1.74
N LYS A 158 -1.83 -12.78 2.35
CA LYS A 158 -1.42 -13.99 1.61
C LYS A 158 -2.38 -14.32 0.46
N THR A 159 -3.68 -14.16 0.68
CA THR A 159 -4.70 -14.37 -0.36
C THR A 159 -4.52 -13.43 -1.56
N LEU A 160 -4.14 -12.17 -1.32
CA LEU A 160 -3.87 -11.21 -2.39
C LEU A 160 -2.58 -11.57 -3.14
N PHE A 161 -1.54 -12.00 -2.43
CA PHE A 161 -0.31 -12.52 -3.03
C PHE A 161 -0.60 -13.70 -3.95
N GLU A 162 -1.34 -14.71 -3.48
CA GLU A 162 -1.65 -15.91 -4.26
C GLU A 162 -2.48 -15.59 -5.52
N MET A 163 -3.35 -14.59 -5.47
CA MET A 163 -4.12 -14.14 -6.65
C MET A 163 -3.24 -13.63 -7.78
N PHE A 164 -2.10 -13.03 -7.47
CA PHE A 164 -1.18 -12.42 -8.45
C PHE A 164 0.20 -13.11 -8.46
N ARG A 165 0.31 -14.29 -7.87
CA ARG A 165 1.58 -15.03 -7.75
C ARG A 165 2.30 -15.22 -9.09
N ASN A 166 1.53 -15.56 -10.12
CA ASN A 166 2.06 -15.82 -11.46
C ASN A 166 2.03 -14.57 -12.37
N SER A 167 1.78 -13.41 -11.81
CA SER A 167 1.78 -12.17 -12.57
C SER A 167 3.18 -11.84 -13.07
N LYS A 168 3.27 -11.35 -14.31
CA LYS A 168 4.52 -10.83 -14.89
C LYS A 168 5.15 -9.69 -14.09
N TYR A 169 4.36 -9.01 -13.26
CA TYR A 169 4.84 -7.94 -12.37
C TYR A 169 5.36 -8.45 -11.02
N ASN A 170 5.34 -9.77 -10.79
CA ASN A 170 5.82 -10.34 -9.54
C ASN A 170 7.35 -10.47 -9.54
N TYR A 171 8.02 -9.43 -9.10
CA TYR A 171 9.48 -9.36 -8.99
C TYR A 171 10.08 -10.20 -7.83
N LEU A 172 9.23 -10.88 -7.04
CA LEU A 172 9.71 -11.77 -5.97
C LEU A 172 10.00 -13.19 -6.48
N ASN A 173 9.71 -13.47 -7.76
CA ASN A 173 10.02 -14.74 -8.40
C ASN A 173 11.39 -14.74 -9.12
N GLU A 174 12.09 -13.60 -9.11
CA GLU A 174 13.46 -13.44 -9.56
C GLU A 174 14.43 -13.76 -8.42
#